data_69bbd6f3569d27186b7796f8fc4e788d
#
_entry.id   69bbd6f3569d27186b7796f8fc4e788d
#
_cell.length_a   1.000
_cell.length_b   1.000
_cell.length_c   1.000
_cell.angle_alpha   90.00
_cell.angle_beta   90.00
_cell.angle_gamma   90.00
#
_symmetry.space_group_name_H-M   'P 1'
#
loop_
_entity.id
_entity.type
_entity.pdbx_description
1 polymer ?
#
loop_
_entity_poly.entity_id
_entity_poly.type
_entity_poly.pdbx_seq_one_letter_code
_entity_poly.pdbx_strand_id
1 'polypeptide(L)'
;MNEKKIEMRLVVPVLLSFFVMSFVDLVGIGKDRVAGDLHLSEFILGLIPFAAFIWFFILSVPVGIMQARLGKKLMLNIGMGITGLGLLVPFFFYNFVMVIVGFALLGIGNTIVQVSANPLLVDVVPGKRAPSFLSFSQFIKAIGSMIAAPLAAILASRFGDWKLLFLIFGIVSILSVLWLSTVKIEESTVTEKKASLGSAFGLLKNSYILMMVLSIFLVVGIDVGFNYFSGKFLTTKFGIDEVSAQSGRSIYFFGRMLGTFAGALILTRLASSKGFLYSAILSIISIALIMVIPSKAAAWALVFIIGLGVANIFPLVFSLTIQKYPERGNEISGLMMMAISGGALIPPLMGLASDSMGVTFGMGVLLLCAAYLLIVSWIIIRKRSVPE
;
A
#
# COMPACT_ATOMS: atom_id res chain seq x y z
N MET A 1 -16.08 17.61 25.66
CA MET A 1 -15.09 17.82 24.59
C MET A 1 -15.85 17.94 23.28
N ASN A 2 -15.89 19.13 22.68
CA ASN A 2 -16.51 19.32 21.36
C ASN A 2 -15.80 18.42 20.35
N GLU A 3 -16.52 17.47 19.74
CA GLU A 3 -15.95 16.69 18.62
C GLU A 3 -15.64 17.66 17.47
N LYS A 4 -14.37 17.73 17.08
CA LYS A 4 -13.93 18.56 15.96
C LYS A 4 -14.74 18.15 14.73
N LYS A 5 -15.52 19.09 14.17
CA LYS A 5 -16.39 18.82 13.02
C LYS A 5 -15.52 18.50 11.80
N ILE A 6 -15.86 17.44 11.08
CA ILE A 6 -15.11 17.07 9.86
C ILE A 6 -15.39 18.11 8.79
N GLU A 7 -14.35 18.79 8.35
CA GLU A 7 -14.42 19.74 7.25
C GLU A 7 -14.04 19.05 5.94
N MET A 8 -15.04 18.63 5.17
CA MET A 8 -14.81 17.89 3.91
C MET A 8 -13.94 18.67 2.92
N ARG A 9 -13.96 20.02 2.96
CA ARG A 9 -13.06 20.86 2.14
C ARG A 9 -11.57 20.62 2.43
N LEU A 10 -11.22 20.17 3.65
CA LEU A 10 -9.85 19.84 4.04
C LEU A 10 -9.53 18.38 3.71
N VAL A 11 -10.51 17.50 3.89
CA VAL A 11 -10.33 16.04 3.79
C VAL A 11 -10.26 15.60 2.31
N VAL A 12 -11.13 16.13 1.43
CA VAL A 12 -11.21 15.68 0.03
C VAL A 12 -9.90 15.85 -0.74
N PRO A 13 -9.19 17.01 -0.67
CA PRO A 13 -7.89 17.15 -1.36
C PRO A 13 -6.82 16.18 -0.83
N VAL A 14 -6.85 15.88 0.48
CA VAL A 14 -5.95 14.87 1.07
C VAL A 14 -6.33 13.47 0.60
N LEU A 15 -7.62 13.13 0.52
CA LEU A 15 -8.08 11.85 -0.02
C LEU A 15 -7.71 11.67 -1.50
N LEU A 16 -7.70 12.75 -2.30
CA LEU A 16 -7.28 12.68 -3.69
C LEU A 16 -5.79 12.29 -3.83
N SER A 17 -4.94 12.64 -2.86
CA SER A 17 -3.54 12.17 -2.87
C SER A 17 -3.42 10.64 -2.78
N PHE A 18 -4.41 9.95 -2.21
CA PHE A 18 -4.44 8.48 -2.20
C PHE A 18 -4.82 7.90 -3.57
N PHE A 19 -5.57 8.64 -4.38
CA PHE A 19 -5.74 8.29 -5.79
C PHE A 19 -4.40 8.43 -6.54
N VAL A 20 -3.68 9.54 -6.35
CA VAL A 20 -2.31 9.71 -6.90
C VAL A 20 -1.36 8.64 -6.38
N MET A 21 -1.48 8.24 -5.11
CA MET A 21 -0.70 7.15 -4.52
C MET A 21 -0.84 5.82 -5.29
N SER A 22 -1.99 5.58 -5.93
CA SER A 22 -2.22 4.36 -6.72
C SER A 22 -1.37 4.30 -8.00
N PHE A 23 -0.80 5.42 -8.45
CA PHE A 23 -0.08 5.47 -9.72
C PHE A 23 1.21 4.65 -9.72
N VAL A 24 1.75 4.32 -8.56
CA VAL A 24 2.87 3.37 -8.47
C VAL A 24 2.48 1.96 -8.97
N ASP A 25 1.21 1.60 -8.91
CA ASP A 25 0.71 0.31 -9.37
C ASP A 25 0.71 0.19 -10.92
N LEU A 26 0.94 1.33 -11.64
CA LEU A 26 1.21 1.36 -13.09
C LEU A 26 2.48 0.60 -13.49
N VAL A 27 3.36 0.31 -12.54
CA VAL A 27 4.60 -0.45 -12.77
C VAL A 27 4.32 -1.77 -13.49
N GLY A 28 3.28 -2.51 -13.10
CA GLY A 28 2.92 -3.77 -13.75
C GLY A 28 2.49 -3.57 -15.21
N ILE A 29 1.58 -2.62 -15.45
CA ILE A 29 1.08 -2.29 -16.79
C ILE A 29 2.21 -1.74 -17.65
N GLY A 30 3.03 -0.84 -17.08
CA GLY A 30 4.18 -0.27 -17.76
C GLY A 30 5.19 -1.34 -18.19
N LYS A 31 5.53 -2.29 -17.29
CA LYS A 31 6.39 -3.42 -17.61
C LYS A 31 5.86 -4.23 -18.79
N ASP A 32 4.58 -4.65 -18.71
CA ASP A 32 3.98 -5.51 -19.73
C ASP A 32 3.90 -4.82 -21.10
N ARG A 33 3.55 -3.53 -21.13
CA ARG A 33 3.47 -2.74 -22.38
C ARG A 33 4.87 -2.47 -22.97
N VAL A 34 5.83 -2.08 -22.15
CA VAL A 34 7.23 -1.87 -22.58
C VAL A 34 7.84 -3.17 -23.10
N ALA A 35 7.50 -4.32 -22.51
CA ALA A 35 7.91 -5.63 -23.01
C ALA A 35 7.44 -5.88 -24.45
N GLY A 36 6.16 -5.57 -24.72
CA GLY A 36 5.60 -5.68 -26.07
C GLY A 36 6.19 -4.69 -27.08
N ASP A 37 6.47 -3.46 -26.64
CA ASP A 37 6.93 -2.38 -27.54
C ASP A 37 8.43 -2.46 -27.84
N LEU A 38 9.27 -2.84 -26.86
CA LEU A 38 10.74 -2.75 -26.95
C LEU A 38 11.44 -4.11 -27.04
N HIS A 39 10.71 -5.23 -26.90
CA HIS A 39 11.25 -6.60 -27.00
C HIS A 39 12.51 -6.87 -26.14
N LEU A 40 12.50 -6.39 -24.89
CA LEU A 40 13.63 -6.49 -23.96
C LEU A 40 13.59 -7.80 -23.16
N SER A 41 14.76 -8.21 -22.63
CA SER A 41 14.83 -9.39 -21.77
C SER A 41 14.10 -9.19 -20.44
N GLU A 42 13.62 -10.27 -19.83
CA GLU A 42 12.92 -10.24 -18.53
C GLU A 42 13.77 -9.60 -17.42
N PHE A 43 15.11 -9.80 -17.46
CA PHE A 43 16.01 -9.16 -16.50
C PHE A 43 15.97 -7.62 -16.63
N ILE A 44 16.04 -7.10 -17.86
CA ILE A 44 16.00 -5.65 -18.12
C ILE A 44 14.63 -5.08 -17.76
N LEU A 45 13.54 -5.78 -18.09
CA LEU A 45 12.19 -5.39 -17.71
C LEU A 45 11.98 -5.38 -16.20
N GLY A 46 12.69 -6.24 -15.46
CA GLY A 46 12.72 -6.25 -13.99
C GLY A 46 13.30 -4.99 -13.36
N LEU A 47 14.07 -4.19 -14.10
CA LEU A 47 14.58 -2.90 -13.61
C LEU A 47 13.48 -1.86 -13.47
N ILE A 48 12.34 -1.98 -14.16
CA ILE A 48 11.20 -1.05 -14.06
C ILE A 48 10.60 -1.07 -12.65
N PRO A 49 10.10 -2.20 -12.12
CA PRO A 49 9.63 -2.26 -10.75
C PRO A 49 10.73 -1.95 -9.73
N PHE A 50 11.97 -2.39 -9.96
CA PHE A 50 13.08 -2.05 -9.09
C PHE A 50 13.29 -0.53 -8.99
N ALA A 51 13.33 0.18 -10.13
CA ALA A 51 13.49 1.63 -10.17
C ALA A 51 12.37 2.37 -9.42
N ALA A 52 11.15 1.83 -9.38
CA ALA A 52 10.05 2.43 -8.64
C ALA A 52 10.11 2.12 -7.13
N PHE A 53 10.38 0.87 -6.74
CA PHE A 53 10.20 0.43 -5.35
C PHE A 53 11.42 0.59 -4.46
N ILE A 54 12.64 0.72 -4.99
CA ILE A 54 13.86 0.89 -4.20
C ILE A 54 13.81 2.16 -3.32
N TRP A 55 13.10 3.19 -3.77
CA TRP A 55 12.99 4.47 -3.07
C TRP A 55 12.18 4.38 -1.77
N PHE A 56 11.27 3.43 -1.66
CA PHE A 56 10.55 3.20 -0.39
C PHE A 56 11.52 2.81 0.72
N PHE A 57 12.52 2.00 0.41
CA PHE A 57 13.55 1.64 1.38
C PHE A 57 14.47 2.83 1.69
N ILE A 58 14.94 3.53 0.66
CA ILE A 58 15.97 4.58 0.80
C ILE A 58 15.39 5.86 1.41
N LEU A 59 14.23 6.31 0.94
CA LEU A 59 13.73 7.66 1.23
C LEU A 59 12.68 7.74 2.33
N SER A 60 12.01 6.64 2.72
CA SER A 60 10.88 6.73 3.65
C SER A 60 11.26 7.36 4.99
N VAL A 61 12.36 6.96 5.60
CA VAL A 61 12.81 7.54 6.88
C VAL A 61 13.33 8.98 6.71
N PRO A 62 14.20 9.29 5.73
CA PRO A 62 14.56 10.68 5.42
C PRO A 62 13.36 11.60 5.21
N VAL A 63 12.36 11.16 4.43
CA VAL A 63 11.13 11.94 4.19
C VAL A 63 10.35 12.14 5.49
N GLY A 64 10.24 11.11 6.35
CA GLY A 64 9.61 11.23 7.66
C GLY A 64 10.27 12.32 8.53
N ILE A 65 11.59 12.45 8.46
CA ILE A 65 12.34 13.52 9.15
C ILE A 65 12.13 14.87 8.49
N MET A 66 12.16 14.91 7.16
CA MET A 66 11.97 16.17 6.40
C MET A 66 10.58 16.76 6.65
N GLN A 67 9.53 15.94 6.69
CA GLN A 67 8.17 16.43 6.95
C GLN A 67 7.98 17.00 8.36
N ALA A 68 8.78 16.54 9.34
CA ALA A 68 8.79 17.15 10.68
C ALA A 68 9.26 18.62 10.67
N ARG A 69 10.10 19.00 9.68
CA ARG A 69 10.64 20.34 9.53
C ARG A 69 9.87 21.20 8.53
N LEU A 70 9.47 20.61 7.42
CA LEU A 70 8.87 21.30 6.27
C LEU A 70 7.34 21.27 6.29
N GLY A 71 6.76 20.39 7.12
CA GLY A 71 5.32 20.12 7.16
C GLY A 71 4.89 19.01 6.20
N LYS A 72 3.84 18.30 6.60
CA LYS A 72 3.29 17.14 5.87
C LYS A 72 2.63 17.55 4.55
N LYS A 73 1.90 18.68 4.55
CA LYS A 73 1.23 19.22 3.36
C LYS A 73 2.22 19.61 2.26
N LEU A 74 3.30 20.32 2.62
CA LEU A 74 4.32 20.70 1.65
C LEU A 74 5.01 19.47 1.07
N MET A 75 5.39 18.52 1.92
CA MET A 75 5.99 17.26 1.47
C MET A 75 5.05 16.48 0.55
N LEU A 76 3.76 16.39 0.89
CA LEU A 76 2.75 15.75 0.06
C LEU A 76 2.64 16.39 -1.32
N ASN A 77 2.62 17.73 -1.40
CA ASN A 77 2.61 18.46 -2.66
C ASN A 77 3.87 18.18 -3.50
N ILE A 78 5.05 18.20 -2.87
CA ILE A 78 6.32 17.85 -3.55
C ILE A 78 6.24 16.43 -4.11
N GLY A 79 5.78 15.46 -3.31
CA GLY A 79 5.65 14.07 -3.72
C GLY A 79 4.71 13.88 -4.91
N MET A 80 3.53 14.49 -4.88
CA MET A 80 2.59 14.48 -6.01
C MET A 80 3.16 15.17 -7.25
N GLY A 81 3.87 16.30 -7.08
CA GLY A 81 4.53 17.00 -8.17
C GLY A 81 5.58 16.13 -8.87
N ILE A 82 6.46 15.49 -8.10
CA ILE A 82 7.48 14.56 -8.62
C ILE A 82 6.81 13.35 -9.30
N THR A 83 5.75 12.80 -8.71
CA THR A 83 4.96 11.70 -9.31
C THR A 83 4.40 12.11 -10.68
N GLY A 84 3.80 13.30 -10.77
CA GLY A 84 3.26 13.82 -12.02
C GLY A 84 4.35 14.00 -13.09
N LEU A 85 5.48 14.62 -12.74
CA LEU A 85 6.62 14.78 -13.64
C LEU A 85 7.16 13.41 -14.10
N GLY A 86 7.31 12.46 -13.17
CA GLY A 86 7.77 11.10 -13.48
C GLY A 86 6.90 10.39 -14.51
N LEU A 87 5.58 10.59 -14.47
CA LEU A 87 4.65 10.04 -15.47
C LEU A 87 4.75 10.76 -16.82
N LEU A 88 4.99 12.07 -16.83
CA LEU A 88 5.11 12.84 -18.07
C LEU A 88 6.40 12.52 -18.85
N VAL A 89 7.48 12.13 -18.17
CA VAL A 89 8.76 11.81 -18.83
C VAL A 89 8.61 10.72 -19.89
N PRO A 90 8.11 9.48 -19.59
CA PRO A 90 7.97 8.44 -20.59
C PRO A 90 6.88 8.73 -21.61
N PHE A 91 5.94 9.63 -21.35
CA PHE A 91 4.97 10.08 -22.32
C PHE A 91 5.61 10.91 -23.45
N PHE A 92 6.45 11.89 -23.08
CA PHE A 92 7.11 12.77 -24.06
C PHE A 92 8.36 12.15 -24.68
N PHE A 93 9.09 11.33 -23.95
CA PHE A 93 10.37 10.77 -24.36
C PHE A 93 10.35 9.25 -24.18
N TYR A 94 9.72 8.52 -25.13
CA TYR A 94 9.53 7.08 -25.02
C TYR A 94 10.73 6.29 -25.51
N ASN A 95 11.61 5.96 -24.59
CA ASN A 95 12.68 4.95 -24.75
C ASN A 95 12.95 4.31 -23.38
N PHE A 96 13.67 3.21 -23.35
CA PHE A 96 13.90 2.44 -22.11
C PHE A 96 14.52 3.27 -20.99
N VAL A 97 15.52 4.11 -21.29
CA VAL A 97 16.20 4.96 -20.28
C VAL A 97 15.19 5.94 -19.66
N MET A 98 14.39 6.60 -20.48
CA MET A 98 13.38 7.55 -19.99
C MET A 98 12.22 6.87 -19.27
N VAL A 99 11.88 5.64 -19.64
CA VAL A 99 10.95 4.82 -18.85
C VAL A 99 11.52 4.55 -17.46
N ILE A 100 12.78 4.13 -17.34
CA ILE A 100 13.44 3.93 -16.03
C ILE A 100 13.49 5.23 -15.23
N VAL A 101 13.86 6.37 -15.83
CA VAL A 101 13.86 7.68 -15.18
C VAL A 101 12.45 8.05 -14.71
N GLY A 102 11.44 7.86 -15.55
CA GLY A 102 10.04 8.12 -15.21
C GLY A 102 9.57 7.29 -14.01
N PHE A 103 9.85 5.98 -14.02
CA PHE A 103 9.47 5.09 -12.91
C PHE A 103 10.32 5.33 -11.65
N ALA A 104 11.57 5.78 -11.76
CA ALA A 104 12.36 6.21 -10.61
C ALA A 104 11.76 7.47 -9.97
N LEU A 105 11.41 8.49 -10.76
CA LEU A 105 10.72 9.69 -10.28
C LEU A 105 9.36 9.35 -9.68
N LEU A 106 8.58 8.47 -10.33
CA LEU A 106 7.33 7.95 -9.79
C LEU A 106 7.54 7.31 -8.42
N GLY A 107 8.58 6.49 -8.26
CA GLY A 107 8.92 5.85 -7.00
C GLY A 107 9.32 6.85 -5.91
N ILE A 108 10.16 7.83 -6.23
CA ILE A 108 10.55 8.92 -5.32
C ILE A 108 9.30 9.70 -4.87
N GLY A 109 8.52 10.18 -5.84
CA GLY A 109 7.30 10.94 -5.56
C GLY A 109 6.30 10.15 -4.74
N ASN A 110 6.06 8.90 -5.10
CA ASN A 110 5.10 8.04 -4.40
C ASN A 110 5.57 7.69 -2.97
N THR A 111 6.86 7.50 -2.75
CA THR A 111 7.41 7.33 -1.39
C THR A 111 7.08 8.55 -0.53
N ILE A 112 7.30 9.76 -1.05
CA ILE A 112 6.99 11.00 -0.34
C ILE A 112 5.49 11.10 -0.07
N VAL A 113 4.65 10.80 -1.07
CA VAL A 113 3.18 10.78 -0.92
C VAL A 113 2.75 9.81 0.18
N GLN A 114 3.26 8.58 0.18
CA GLN A 114 2.84 7.57 1.17
C GLN A 114 3.27 7.91 2.59
N VAL A 115 4.47 8.47 2.77
CA VAL A 115 4.96 8.92 4.09
C VAL A 115 4.12 10.08 4.62
N SER A 116 3.67 11.00 3.75
CA SER A 116 3.06 12.26 4.16
C SER A 116 1.52 12.23 4.18
N ALA A 117 0.87 11.50 3.27
CA ALA A 117 -0.60 11.50 3.14
C ALA A 117 -1.29 10.87 4.36
N ASN A 118 -0.76 9.74 4.85
CA ASN A 118 -1.37 9.04 5.98
C ASN A 118 -1.40 9.90 7.26
N PRO A 119 -0.27 10.47 7.74
CA PRO A 119 -0.29 11.33 8.92
C PRO A 119 -1.06 12.64 8.69
N LEU A 120 -1.02 13.22 7.47
CA LEU A 120 -1.80 14.42 7.18
C LEU A 120 -3.32 14.13 7.23
N LEU A 121 -3.76 12.97 6.77
CA LEU A 121 -5.16 12.54 6.89
C LEU A 121 -5.58 12.42 8.37
N VAL A 122 -4.70 11.91 9.24
CA VAL A 122 -4.96 11.84 10.69
C VAL A 122 -5.07 13.23 11.32
N ASP A 123 -4.33 14.22 10.81
CA ASP A 123 -4.41 15.61 11.32
C ASP A 123 -5.74 16.29 10.98
N VAL A 124 -6.31 16.03 9.80
CA VAL A 124 -7.56 16.68 9.33
C VAL A 124 -8.82 15.95 9.76
N VAL A 125 -8.71 14.76 10.34
CA VAL A 125 -9.82 13.92 10.79
C VAL A 125 -9.76 13.72 12.31
N PRO A 126 -10.90 13.78 13.05
CA PRO A 126 -10.92 13.48 14.48
C PRO A 126 -10.35 12.10 14.80
N GLY A 127 -9.52 11.99 15.85
CA GLY A 127 -8.77 10.78 16.17
C GLY A 127 -9.59 9.48 16.22
N LYS A 128 -10.82 9.53 16.78
CA LYS A 128 -11.74 8.39 16.82
C LYS A 128 -12.16 7.88 15.42
N ARG A 129 -12.16 8.76 14.41
CA ARG A 129 -12.54 8.43 13.02
C ARG A 129 -11.35 8.18 12.10
N ALA A 130 -10.14 8.42 12.55
CA ALA A 130 -8.93 8.23 11.74
C ALA A 130 -8.81 6.81 11.13
N PRO A 131 -9.09 5.70 11.84
CA PRO A 131 -9.05 4.36 11.25
C PRO A 131 -10.02 4.18 10.09
N SER A 132 -11.24 4.70 10.22
CA SER A 132 -12.27 4.66 9.17
C SER A 132 -11.84 5.43 7.93
N PHE A 133 -11.31 6.64 8.09
CA PHE A 133 -10.85 7.46 6.98
C PHE A 133 -9.58 6.91 6.32
N LEU A 134 -8.66 6.31 7.09
CA LEU A 134 -7.51 5.60 6.53
C LEU A 134 -7.94 4.36 5.72
N SER A 135 -8.96 3.62 6.16
CA SER A 135 -9.53 2.53 5.37
C SER A 135 -10.21 3.06 4.10
N PHE A 136 -10.95 4.17 4.20
CA PHE A 136 -11.57 4.80 3.05
C PHE A 136 -10.54 5.36 2.05
N SER A 137 -9.42 5.89 2.53
CA SER A 137 -8.35 6.34 1.65
C SER A 137 -7.70 5.19 0.87
N GLN A 138 -7.56 4.00 1.48
CA GLN A 138 -7.10 2.81 0.79
C GLN A 138 -8.12 2.30 -0.24
N PHE A 139 -9.43 2.49 0.00
CA PHE A 139 -10.46 2.23 -1.00
C PHE A 139 -10.31 3.16 -2.23
N ILE A 140 -10.05 4.46 -2.01
CA ILE A 140 -9.78 5.41 -3.11
C ILE A 140 -8.52 5.00 -3.89
N LYS A 141 -7.45 4.59 -3.18
CA LYS A 141 -6.25 4.04 -3.81
C LYS A 141 -6.58 2.82 -4.67
N ALA A 142 -7.37 1.88 -4.14
CA ALA A 142 -7.75 0.67 -4.87
C ALA A 142 -8.56 0.97 -6.14
N ILE A 143 -9.42 2.00 -6.14
CA ILE A 143 -10.13 2.46 -7.34
C ILE A 143 -9.13 2.89 -8.42
N GLY A 144 -8.13 3.70 -8.06
CA GLY A 144 -7.12 4.18 -9.01
C GLY A 144 -6.32 3.03 -9.63
N SER A 145 -5.88 2.06 -8.80
CA SER A 145 -5.17 0.86 -9.28
C SER A 145 -6.05 0.02 -10.21
N MET A 146 -7.33 -0.14 -9.89
CA MET A 146 -8.26 -0.97 -10.66
C MET A 146 -8.63 -0.36 -12.03
N ILE A 147 -8.74 0.97 -12.11
CA ILE A 147 -9.08 1.68 -13.34
C ILE A 147 -7.92 1.68 -14.34
N ALA A 148 -6.68 1.59 -13.88
CA ALA A 148 -5.50 1.79 -14.71
C ALA A 148 -5.41 0.84 -15.91
N ALA A 149 -5.60 -0.47 -15.72
CA ALA A 149 -5.49 -1.46 -16.78
C ALA A 149 -6.62 -1.35 -17.83
N PRO A 150 -7.91 -1.27 -17.46
CA PRO A 150 -8.98 -1.01 -18.42
C PRO A 150 -8.80 0.30 -19.19
N LEU A 151 -8.37 1.37 -18.51
CA LEU A 151 -8.14 2.67 -19.15
C LEU A 151 -7.00 2.58 -20.17
N ALA A 152 -5.89 1.92 -19.84
CA ALA A 152 -4.79 1.69 -20.78
C ALA A 152 -5.26 0.92 -22.03
N ALA A 153 -6.10 -0.11 -21.84
CA ALA A 153 -6.66 -0.89 -22.96
C ALA A 153 -7.61 -0.04 -23.85
N ILE A 154 -8.47 0.78 -23.24
CA ILE A 154 -9.37 1.69 -23.98
C ILE A 154 -8.57 2.74 -24.74
N LEU A 155 -7.56 3.33 -24.15
CA LEU A 155 -6.71 4.33 -24.80
C LEU A 155 -5.95 3.74 -26.00
N ALA A 156 -5.39 2.54 -25.82
CA ALA A 156 -4.72 1.81 -26.90
C ALA A 156 -5.69 1.48 -28.06
N SER A 157 -6.90 1.01 -27.75
CA SER A 157 -7.87 0.59 -28.77
C SER A 157 -8.53 1.77 -29.51
N ARG A 158 -8.80 2.90 -28.82
CA ARG A 158 -9.50 4.04 -29.40
C ARG A 158 -8.59 5.11 -29.99
N PHE A 159 -7.44 5.32 -29.38
CA PHE A 159 -6.50 6.38 -29.76
C PHE A 159 -5.17 5.85 -30.29
N GLY A 160 -4.98 4.53 -30.31
CA GLY A 160 -3.74 3.90 -30.80
C GLY A 160 -2.53 4.05 -29.87
N ASP A 161 -2.68 4.70 -28.71
CA ASP A 161 -1.55 4.95 -27.80
C ASP A 161 -1.93 4.76 -26.32
N TRP A 162 -1.45 3.69 -25.74
CA TRP A 162 -1.64 3.40 -24.33
C TRP A 162 -0.91 4.39 -23.39
N LYS A 163 0.15 5.08 -23.88
CA LYS A 163 0.95 6.05 -23.11
C LYS A 163 0.15 7.30 -22.70
N LEU A 164 -1.01 7.53 -23.35
CA LEU A 164 -1.96 8.54 -22.91
C LEU A 164 -2.38 8.35 -21.45
N LEU A 165 -2.26 7.12 -20.91
CA LEU A 165 -2.46 6.85 -19.49
C LEU A 165 -1.48 7.65 -18.62
N PHE A 166 -0.22 7.73 -19.01
CA PHE A 166 0.79 8.50 -18.30
C PHE A 166 0.47 10.00 -18.33
N LEU A 167 0.00 10.51 -19.47
CA LEU A 167 -0.42 11.91 -19.60
C LEU A 167 -1.60 12.22 -18.67
N ILE A 168 -2.66 11.40 -18.71
CA ILE A 168 -3.86 11.60 -17.89
C ILE A 168 -3.50 11.58 -16.40
N PHE A 169 -2.76 10.58 -15.95
CA PHE A 169 -2.41 10.44 -14.54
C PHE A 169 -1.38 11.50 -14.10
N GLY A 170 -0.49 11.92 -15.00
CA GLY A 170 0.43 13.05 -14.76
C GLY A 170 -0.35 14.35 -14.55
N ILE A 171 -1.32 14.65 -15.40
CA ILE A 171 -2.20 15.82 -15.27
C ILE A 171 -3.01 15.75 -13.98
N VAL A 172 -3.61 14.60 -13.64
CA VAL A 172 -4.36 14.42 -12.39
C VAL A 172 -3.47 14.67 -11.18
N SER A 173 -2.22 14.23 -11.22
CA SER A 173 -1.26 14.49 -10.12
C SER A 173 -0.98 15.99 -9.96
N ILE A 174 -0.73 16.70 -11.06
CA ILE A 174 -0.48 18.16 -11.04
C ILE A 174 -1.73 18.93 -10.56
N LEU A 175 -2.92 18.57 -11.05
CA LEU A 175 -4.17 19.17 -10.58
C LEU A 175 -4.41 18.93 -9.07
N SER A 176 -4.01 17.75 -8.56
CA SER A 176 -4.08 17.43 -7.14
C SER A 176 -3.16 18.34 -6.31
N VAL A 177 -1.95 18.62 -6.80
CA VAL A 177 -1.03 19.60 -6.18
C VAL A 177 -1.66 20.99 -6.13
N LEU A 178 -2.21 21.45 -7.25
CA LEU A 178 -2.85 22.76 -7.31
C LEU A 178 -4.01 22.85 -6.32
N TRP A 179 -4.88 21.85 -6.28
CA TRP A 179 -6.02 21.85 -5.36
C TRP A 179 -5.57 21.82 -3.90
N LEU A 180 -4.69 20.90 -3.50
CA LEU A 180 -4.20 20.83 -2.12
C LEU A 180 -3.47 22.12 -1.72
N SER A 181 -2.79 22.80 -2.64
CA SER A 181 -2.09 24.06 -2.36
C SER A 181 -3.05 25.18 -1.94
N THR A 182 -4.27 25.24 -2.48
CA THR A 182 -5.27 26.27 -2.16
C THR A 182 -5.86 26.13 -0.76
N VAL A 183 -5.77 24.95 -0.14
CA VAL A 183 -6.40 24.65 1.15
C VAL A 183 -5.44 24.95 2.30
N LYS A 184 -5.88 25.69 3.30
CA LYS A 184 -5.10 25.90 4.54
C LYS A 184 -5.38 24.76 5.53
N ILE A 185 -4.37 23.96 5.82
CA ILE A 185 -4.44 22.87 6.79
C ILE A 185 -3.57 23.26 7.98
N GLU A 186 -4.15 23.27 9.17
CA GLU A 186 -3.41 23.35 10.43
C GLU A 186 -2.88 21.96 10.75
N GLU A 187 -1.61 21.77 10.54
CA GLU A 187 -0.92 20.55 10.87
C GLU A 187 -0.66 20.49 12.38
N SER A 188 -0.73 19.32 12.98
CA SER A 188 -0.34 19.14 14.37
C SER A 188 1.16 19.45 14.51
N THR A 189 1.47 20.66 14.98
CA THR A 189 2.80 21.04 15.42
C THR A 189 3.06 20.46 16.80
N VAL A 190 3.27 19.16 16.85
CA VAL A 190 3.92 18.60 18.03
C VAL A 190 5.36 19.05 17.95
N THR A 191 5.85 19.69 19.02
CA THR A 191 7.26 20.08 19.17
C THR A 191 8.09 18.80 19.22
N GLU A 192 8.37 18.23 18.04
CA GLU A 192 9.15 17.00 17.95
C GLU A 192 10.55 17.30 18.45
N LYS A 193 11.00 16.54 19.44
CA LYS A 193 12.43 16.46 19.77
C LYS A 193 13.16 16.22 18.47
N LYS A 194 14.26 16.97 18.22
CA LYS A 194 15.02 16.99 16.95
C LYS A 194 15.00 15.63 16.24
N ALA A 195 14.11 15.48 15.24
CA ALA A 195 14.02 14.27 14.45
C ALA A 195 15.33 14.04 13.69
N SER A 196 15.91 12.87 13.82
CA SER A 196 17.15 12.46 13.16
C SER A 196 17.07 11.00 12.75
N LEU A 197 17.92 10.55 11.83
CA LEU A 197 18.00 9.14 11.46
C LEU A 197 18.25 8.25 12.69
N GLY A 198 19.18 8.67 13.57
CA GLY A 198 19.47 7.91 14.80
C GLY A 198 18.27 7.83 15.75
N SER A 199 17.48 8.92 15.89
CA SER A 199 16.29 8.91 16.74
C SER A 199 15.17 8.08 16.13
N ALA A 200 14.99 8.11 14.81
CA ALA A 200 13.99 7.30 14.12
C ALA A 200 14.30 5.80 14.28
N PHE A 201 15.51 5.35 13.92
CA PHE A 201 15.90 3.95 14.11
C PHE A 201 15.98 3.56 15.59
N GLY A 202 16.28 4.51 16.47
CA GLY A 202 16.21 4.30 17.94
C GLY A 202 14.82 3.91 18.43
N LEU A 203 13.74 4.29 17.72
CA LEU A 203 12.37 3.87 18.02
C LEU A 203 12.16 2.36 17.89
N LEU A 204 12.93 1.68 17.05
CA LEU A 204 12.86 0.23 16.90
C LEU A 204 13.30 -0.54 18.17
N LYS A 205 13.98 0.11 19.12
CA LYS A 205 14.25 -0.44 20.44
C LYS A 205 12.98 -0.59 21.29
N ASN A 206 11.94 0.18 20.97
CA ASN A 206 10.62 0.02 21.58
C ASN A 206 9.93 -1.20 20.95
N SER A 207 9.70 -2.23 21.77
CA SER A 207 9.11 -3.50 21.32
C SER A 207 7.73 -3.34 20.68
N TYR A 208 6.92 -2.38 21.13
CA TYR A 208 5.61 -2.10 20.50
C TYR A 208 5.80 -1.54 19.09
N ILE A 209 6.65 -0.53 18.91
CA ILE A 209 6.91 0.07 17.59
C ILE A 209 7.51 -0.97 16.65
N LEU A 210 8.49 -1.75 17.10
CA LEU A 210 9.09 -2.83 16.32
C LEU A 210 8.05 -3.85 15.87
N MET A 211 7.16 -4.31 16.78
CA MET A 211 6.07 -5.23 16.43
C MET A 211 5.14 -4.64 15.37
N MET A 212 4.80 -3.36 15.46
CA MET A 212 3.91 -2.70 14.51
C MET A 212 4.57 -2.47 13.15
N VAL A 213 5.86 -2.09 13.13
CA VAL A 213 6.65 -1.96 11.89
C VAL A 213 6.79 -3.32 11.19
N LEU A 214 7.09 -4.39 11.94
CA LEU A 214 7.11 -5.75 11.39
C LEU A 214 5.72 -6.20 10.92
N SER A 215 4.65 -5.76 11.57
CA SER A 215 3.28 -6.04 11.09
C SER A 215 3.01 -5.41 9.73
N ILE A 216 3.47 -4.17 9.50
CA ILE A 216 3.38 -3.53 8.17
C ILE A 216 4.23 -4.30 7.15
N PHE A 217 5.47 -4.66 7.50
CA PHE A 217 6.36 -5.44 6.64
C PHE A 217 5.71 -6.75 6.18
N LEU A 218 5.13 -7.49 7.11
CA LEU A 218 4.55 -8.80 6.83
C LEU A 218 3.19 -8.69 6.12
N VAL A 219 2.33 -7.71 6.45
CA VAL A 219 1.06 -7.55 5.74
C VAL A 219 1.27 -7.11 4.30
N VAL A 220 2.23 -6.21 4.03
CA VAL A 220 2.59 -5.85 2.66
C VAL A 220 3.25 -7.02 1.95
N GLY A 221 4.05 -7.81 2.67
CA GLY A 221 4.58 -9.08 2.17
C GLY A 221 3.48 -10.07 1.77
N ILE A 222 2.41 -10.21 2.56
CA ILE A 222 1.24 -11.03 2.20
C ILE A 222 0.57 -10.47 0.95
N ASP A 223 0.34 -9.18 0.90
CA ASP A 223 -0.38 -8.50 -0.19
C ASP A 223 0.34 -8.68 -1.53
N VAL A 224 1.61 -8.32 -1.60
CA VAL A 224 2.43 -8.44 -2.81
C VAL A 224 2.72 -9.91 -3.12
N GLY A 225 3.04 -10.70 -2.10
CA GLY A 225 3.34 -12.13 -2.26
C GLY A 225 2.15 -12.90 -2.80
N PHE A 226 0.95 -12.68 -2.28
CA PHE A 226 -0.26 -13.33 -2.80
C PHE A 226 -0.55 -12.89 -4.23
N ASN A 227 -0.48 -11.59 -4.53
CA ASN A 227 -0.67 -11.07 -5.87
C ASN A 227 0.31 -11.70 -6.88
N TYR A 228 1.59 -11.79 -6.51
CA TYR A 228 2.63 -12.36 -7.37
C TYR A 228 2.47 -13.88 -7.56
N PHE A 229 2.12 -14.60 -6.49
CA PHE A 229 2.19 -16.06 -6.44
C PHE A 229 0.86 -16.76 -6.74
N SER A 230 -0.27 -16.05 -6.64
CA SER A 230 -1.63 -16.63 -6.77
C SER A 230 -1.86 -17.36 -8.09
N GLY A 231 -1.38 -16.80 -9.22
CA GLY A 231 -1.52 -17.45 -10.54
C GLY A 231 -0.85 -18.82 -10.57
N LYS A 232 0.46 -18.89 -10.21
CA LYS A 232 1.22 -20.15 -10.14
C LYS A 232 0.56 -21.15 -9.19
N PHE A 233 0.08 -20.66 -8.04
CA PHE A 233 -0.59 -21.50 -7.05
C PHE A 233 -1.89 -22.11 -7.58
N LEU A 234 -2.76 -21.28 -8.21
CA LEU A 234 -4.03 -21.71 -8.77
C LEU A 234 -3.85 -22.71 -9.93
N THR A 235 -2.88 -22.45 -10.81
CA THR A 235 -2.56 -23.35 -11.92
C THR A 235 -2.02 -24.68 -11.41
N THR A 236 -1.01 -24.66 -10.56
CA THR A 236 -0.30 -25.88 -10.13
C THR A 236 -1.15 -26.74 -9.21
N LYS A 237 -1.86 -26.12 -8.23
CA LYS A 237 -2.61 -26.89 -7.22
C LYS A 237 -3.98 -27.31 -7.69
N PHE A 238 -4.69 -26.42 -8.41
CA PHE A 238 -6.09 -26.67 -8.78
C PHE A 238 -6.25 -27.03 -10.27
N GLY A 239 -5.18 -27.01 -11.07
CA GLY A 239 -5.27 -27.27 -12.51
C GLY A 239 -6.18 -26.28 -13.22
N ILE A 240 -6.16 -25.01 -12.79
CA ILE A 240 -6.84 -23.90 -13.45
C ILE A 240 -5.94 -23.43 -14.60
N ASP A 241 -6.49 -23.20 -15.79
CA ASP A 241 -5.71 -22.71 -16.92
C ASP A 241 -5.07 -21.35 -16.61
N GLU A 242 -3.94 -21.05 -17.26
CA GLU A 242 -3.15 -19.85 -16.97
C GLU A 242 -3.91 -18.54 -17.15
N VAL A 243 -4.77 -18.46 -18.18
CA VAL A 243 -5.56 -17.26 -18.48
C VAL A 243 -6.57 -17.00 -17.37
N SER A 244 -7.29 -18.03 -16.96
CA SER A 244 -8.23 -17.94 -15.83
C SER A 244 -7.51 -17.68 -14.52
N ALA A 245 -6.36 -18.31 -14.26
CA ALA A 245 -5.59 -18.14 -13.04
C ALA A 245 -5.09 -16.69 -12.84
N GLN A 246 -4.82 -15.95 -13.92
CA GLN A 246 -4.49 -14.52 -13.85
C GLN A 246 -5.65 -13.68 -13.29
N SER A 247 -6.89 -14.10 -13.48
CA SER A 247 -8.07 -13.44 -12.88
C SER A 247 -8.09 -13.52 -11.35
N GLY A 248 -7.31 -14.41 -10.75
CA GLY A 248 -7.14 -14.50 -9.29
C GLY A 248 -6.66 -13.19 -8.68
N ARG A 249 -5.79 -12.46 -9.38
CA ARG A 249 -5.33 -11.13 -8.95
C ARG A 249 -6.48 -10.14 -8.88
N SER A 250 -7.31 -10.10 -9.90
CA SER A 250 -8.47 -9.19 -9.95
C SER A 250 -9.48 -9.52 -8.86
N ILE A 251 -9.75 -10.79 -8.61
CA ILE A 251 -10.65 -11.25 -7.53
C ILE A 251 -10.08 -10.86 -6.15
N TYR A 252 -8.79 -11.04 -5.94
CA TYR A 252 -8.11 -10.64 -4.71
C TYR A 252 -8.22 -9.11 -4.48
N PHE A 253 -7.89 -8.30 -5.49
CA PHE A 253 -8.00 -6.85 -5.39
C PHE A 253 -9.44 -6.37 -5.24
N PHE A 254 -10.41 -7.05 -5.86
CA PHE A 254 -11.83 -6.76 -5.65
C PHE A 254 -12.25 -7.05 -4.21
N GLY A 255 -11.83 -8.18 -3.65
CA GLY A 255 -12.02 -8.50 -2.24
C GLY A 255 -11.39 -7.44 -1.32
N ARG A 256 -10.17 -7.01 -1.64
CA ARG A 256 -9.45 -5.99 -0.90
C ARG A 256 -10.14 -4.61 -0.98
N MET A 257 -10.63 -4.23 -2.15
CA MET A 257 -11.39 -3.00 -2.34
C MET A 257 -12.67 -2.99 -1.51
N LEU A 258 -13.46 -4.07 -1.57
CA LEU A 258 -14.66 -4.20 -0.73
C LEU A 258 -14.33 -4.27 0.75
N GLY A 259 -13.23 -4.90 1.13
CA GLY A 259 -12.74 -4.97 2.50
C GLY A 259 -12.38 -3.61 3.07
N THR A 260 -11.68 -2.76 2.30
CA THR A 260 -11.34 -1.39 2.73
C THR A 260 -12.58 -0.51 2.81
N PHE A 261 -13.53 -0.65 1.89
CA PHE A 261 -14.81 0.05 1.94
C PHE A 261 -15.64 -0.36 3.16
N ALA A 262 -15.80 -1.67 3.38
CA ALA A 262 -16.49 -2.20 4.56
C ALA A 262 -15.79 -1.77 5.86
N GLY A 263 -14.44 -1.79 5.87
CA GLY A 263 -13.64 -1.30 6.98
C GLY A 263 -13.92 0.17 7.28
N ALA A 264 -14.01 1.02 6.27
CA ALA A 264 -14.34 2.42 6.44
C ALA A 264 -15.66 2.64 7.18
N LEU A 265 -16.67 1.79 6.93
CA LEU A 265 -17.97 1.84 7.60
C LEU A 265 -17.94 1.20 9.00
N ILE A 266 -17.38 0.01 9.12
CA ILE A 266 -17.39 -0.79 10.36
C ILE A 266 -16.52 -0.14 11.45
N LEU A 267 -15.36 0.42 11.08
CA LEU A 267 -14.41 1.03 12.03
C LEU A 267 -14.89 2.37 12.61
N THR A 268 -16.02 2.89 12.16
CA THR A 268 -16.70 4.00 12.84
C THR A 268 -17.26 3.57 14.22
N ARG A 269 -17.57 2.27 14.37
CA ARG A 269 -18.19 1.70 15.58
C ARG A 269 -17.34 0.64 16.26
N LEU A 270 -16.44 -0.01 15.52
CA LEU A 270 -15.58 -1.08 16.02
C LEU A 270 -14.23 -0.51 16.47
N ALA A 271 -13.75 -0.90 17.65
CA ALA A 271 -12.42 -0.55 18.12
C ALA A 271 -11.32 -1.10 17.18
N SER A 272 -10.33 -0.27 16.84
CA SER A 272 -9.25 -0.61 15.89
C SER A 272 -8.50 -1.89 16.27
N SER A 273 -8.29 -2.14 17.58
CA SER A 273 -7.64 -3.38 18.07
C SER A 273 -8.47 -4.63 17.77
N LYS A 274 -9.81 -4.56 17.93
CA LYS A 274 -10.72 -5.67 17.57
C LYS A 274 -10.78 -5.84 16.06
N GLY A 275 -10.83 -4.74 15.30
CA GLY A 275 -10.76 -4.76 13.83
C GLY A 275 -9.49 -5.46 13.33
N PHE A 276 -8.34 -5.16 13.93
CA PHE A 276 -7.07 -5.82 13.60
C PHE A 276 -7.13 -7.33 13.89
N LEU A 277 -7.65 -7.74 15.06
CA LEU A 277 -7.80 -9.16 15.40
C LEU A 277 -8.69 -9.89 14.38
N TYR A 278 -9.88 -9.35 14.08
CA TYR A 278 -10.81 -10.01 13.13
C TYR A 278 -10.24 -10.11 11.73
N SER A 279 -9.53 -9.06 11.26
CA SER A 279 -8.82 -9.09 9.98
C SER A 279 -7.70 -10.14 9.97
N ALA A 280 -6.92 -10.26 11.05
CA ALA A 280 -5.86 -11.26 11.16
C ALA A 280 -6.43 -12.70 11.21
N ILE A 281 -7.52 -12.92 11.95
CA ILE A 281 -8.21 -14.23 12.00
C ILE A 281 -8.73 -14.60 10.61
N LEU A 282 -9.40 -13.67 9.92
CA LEU A 282 -9.94 -13.93 8.58
C LEU A 282 -8.83 -14.27 7.60
N SER A 283 -7.70 -13.53 7.65
CA SER A 283 -6.54 -13.77 6.79
C SER A 283 -5.92 -15.15 7.03
N ILE A 284 -5.63 -15.51 8.28
CA ILE A 284 -4.95 -16.78 8.57
C ILE A 284 -5.85 -17.97 8.23
N ILE A 285 -7.15 -17.91 8.56
CA ILE A 285 -8.09 -18.99 8.26
C ILE A 285 -8.24 -19.17 6.75
N SER A 286 -8.43 -18.09 5.99
CA SER A 286 -8.61 -18.18 4.54
C SER A 286 -7.35 -18.66 3.82
N ILE A 287 -6.15 -18.24 4.27
CA ILE A 287 -4.87 -18.74 3.73
C ILE A 287 -4.68 -20.22 4.08
N ALA A 288 -5.00 -20.64 5.30
CA ALA A 288 -4.91 -22.05 5.67
C ALA A 288 -5.91 -22.93 4.87
N LEU A 289 -7.14 -22.46 4.70
CA LEU A 289 -8.17 -23.22 3.98
C LEU A 289 -7.83 -23.37 2.50
N ILE A 290 -7.31 -22.35 1.81
CA ILE A 290 -6.92 -22.48 0.39
C ILE A 290 -5.77 -23.47 0.19
N MET A 291 -4.96 -23.70 1.22
CA MET A 291 -3.88 -24.69 1.19
C MET A 291 -4.37 -26.12 1.37
N VAL A 292 -5.56 -26.33 1.93
CA VAL A 292 -6.09 -27.67 2.28
C VAL A 292 -7.25 -28.09 1.38
N ILE A 293 -8.19 -27.20 1.09
CA ILE A 293 -9.42 -27.53 0.34
C ILE A 293 -9.10 -27.76 -1.14
N PRO A 294 -9.47 -28.92 -1.74
CA PRO A 294 -9.13 -29.25 -3.13
C PRO A 294 -10.16 -28.76 -4.17
N SER A 295 -11.09 -27.88 -3.81
CA SER A 295 -12.18 -27.40 -4.67
C SER A 295 -11.80 -26.13 -5.43
N LYS A 296 -11.92 -26.13 -6.76
CA LYS A 296 -11.71 -24.94 -7.62
C LYS A 296 -12.68 -23.80 -7.26
N ALA A 297 -13.96 -24.10 -7.01
CA ALA A 297 -14.93 -23.08 -6.62
C ALA A 297 -14.60 -22.47 -5.26
N ALA A 298 -14.19 -23.30 -4.28
CA ALA A 298 -13.73 -22.80 -2.99
C ALA A 298 -12.46 -21.97 -3.11
N ALA A 299 -11.53 -22.31 -4.02
CA ALA A 299 -10.32 -21.54 -4.25
C ALA A 299 -10.64 -20.08 -4.66
N TRP A 300 -11.58 -19.88 -5.58
CA TRP A 300 -12.00 -18.53 -6.01
C TRP A 300 -12.61 -17.72 -4.86
N ALA A 301 -13.49 -18.35 -4.09
CA ALA A 301 -14.08 -17.71 -2.91
C ALA A 301 -13.02 -17.35 -1.86
N LEU A 302 -12.07 -18.26 -1.61
CA LEU A 302 -11.00 -18.02 -0.64
C LEU A 302 -10.02 -16.95 -1.09
N VAL A 303 -9.70 -16.85 -2.38
CA VAL A 303 -8.91 -15.74 -2.95
C VAL A 303 -9.57 -14.40 -2.63
N PHE A 304 -10.87 -14.28 -2.83
CA PHE A 304 -11.64 -13.09 -2.49
C PHE A 304 -11.61 -12.81 -0.97
N ILE A 305 -11.81 -13.83 -0.15
CA ILE A 305 -11.83 -13.71 1.32
C ILE A 305 -10.44 -13.33 1.87
N ILE A 306 -9.35 -13.84 1.29
CA ILE A 306 -7.99 -13.41 1.64
C ILE A 306 -7.85 -11.91 1.40
N GLY A 307 -8.30 -11.41 0.24
CA GLY A 307 -8.31 -9.99 -0.05
C GLY A 307 -9.08 -9.16 0.99
N LEU A 308 -10.27 -9.62 1.38
CA LEU A 308 -11.07 -8.99 2.45
C LEU A 308 -10.33 -8.96 3.79
N GLY A 309 -9.71 -10.06 4.18
CA GLY A 309 -9.02 -10.20 5.47
C GLY A 309 -7.81 -9.27 5.58
N VAL A 310 -6.99 -9.20 4.54
CA VAL A 310 -5.75 -8.39 4.52
C VAL A 310 -6.04 -6.88 4.43
N ALA A 311 -7.17 -6.50 3.84
CA ALA A 311 -7.49 -5.14 3.42
C ALA A 311 -7.25 -4.04 4.47
N ASN A 312 -7.68 -4.28 5.71
CA ASN A 312 -7.70 -3.25 6.77
C ASN A 312 -6.52 -3.35 7.74
N ILE A 313 -5.64 -4.36 7.62
CA ILE A 313 -4.55 -4.55 8.59
C ILE A 313 -3.59 -3.36 8.56
N PHE A 314 -3.17 -2.91 7.36
CA PHE A 314 -2.29 -1.75 7.21
C PHE A 314 -2.85 -0.48 7.88
N PRO A 315 -4.06 0.01 7.52
CA PRO A 315 -4.59 1.24 8.11
C PRO A 315 -4.83 1.12 9.63
N LEU A 316 -5.17 -0.06 10.13
CA LEU A 316 -5.37 -0.29 11.55
C LEU A 316 -4.06 -0.26 12.33
N VAL A 317 -3.03 -0.96 11.86
CA VAL A 317 -1.70 -0.98 12.47
C VAL A 317 -1.10 0.43 12.47
N PHE A 318 -1.20 1.14 11.33
CA PHE A 318 -0.73 2.51 11.22
C PHE A 318 -1.43 3.43 12.22
N SER A 319 -2.77 3.42 12.23
CA SER A 319 -3.57 4.26 13.13
C SER A 319 -3.30 3.98 14.61
N LEU A 320 -3.23 2.69 15.00
CA LEU A 320 -2.95 2.30 16.38
C LEU A 320 -1.58 2.80 16.86
N THR A 321 -0.59 2.83 15.98
CA THR A 321 0.76 3.25 16.35
C THR A 321 0.87 4.77 16.43
N ILE A 322 0.36 5.49 15.45
CA ILE A 322 0.37 6.96 15.46
C ILE A 322 -0.43 7.52 16.64
N GLN A 323 -1.59 6.94 16.95
CA GLN A 323 -2.42 7.38 18.08
C GLN A 323 -1.74 7.13 19.44
N LYS A 324 -0.89 6.11 19.54
CA LYS A 324 -0.17 5.80 20.78
C LYS A 324 1.06 6.69 21.00
N TYR A 325 1.71 7.15 19.94
CA TYR A 325 2.92 7.97 19.98
C TYR A 325 2.78 9.19 19.03
N PRO A 326 1.81 10.08 19.29
CA PRO A 326 1.52 11.18 18.38
C PRO A 326 2.69 12.16 18.23
N GLU A 327 3.51 12.30 19.29
CA GLU A 327 4.69 13.17 19.32
C GLU A 327 5.86 12.66 18.44
N ARG A 328 5.78 11.43 17.96
CA ARG A 328 6.79 10.82 17.07
C ARG A 328 6.18 10.36 15.74
N GLY A 329 5.03 10.92 15.38
CA GLY A 329 4.21 10.48 14.25
C GLY A 329 4.95 10.50 12.90
N ASN A 330 5.79 11.51 12.66
CA ASN A 330 6.53 11.64 11.40
C ASN A 330 7.63 10.56 11.27
N GLU A 331 8.40 10.32 12.33
CA GLU A 331 9.45 9.30 12.33
C GLU A 331 8.84 7.89 12.22
N ILE A 332 7.75 7.63 12.95
CA ILE A 332 7.00 6.37 12.89
C ILE A 332 6.43 6.17 11.48
N SER A 333 5.85 7.20 10.87
CA SER A 333 5.37 7.13 9.48
C SER A 333 6.50 6.73 8.54
N GLY A 334 7.66 7.35 8.65
CA GLY A 334 8.85 6.99 7.86
C GLY A 334 9.25 5.52 8.02
N LEU A 335 9.33 5.02 9.27
CA LEU A 335 9.66 3.62 9.56
C LEU A 335 8.60 2.64 9.01
N MET A 336 7.32 2.97 9.15
CA MET A 336 6.23 2.14 8.65
C MET A 336 6.19 2.10 7.13
N MET A 337 6.49 3.22 6.46
CA MET A 337 6.56 3.23 5.00
C MET A 337 7.82 2.50 4.50
N MET A 338 8.94 2.56 5.22
CA MET A 338 10.11 1.74 4.92
C MET A 338 9.77 0.24 4.98
N ALA A 339 8.91 -0.17 5.90
CA ALA A 339 8.46 -1.55 6.05
C ALA A 339 7.63 -2.07 4.84
N ILE A 340 7.18 -1.20 3.91
CA ILE A 340 6.59 -1.62 2.63
C ILE A 340 7.57 -2.47 1.81
N SER A 341 8.88 -2.36 2.07
CA SER A 341 9.90 -3.25 1.49
C SER A 341 9.68 -4.75 1.76
N GLY A 342 8.79 -5.11 2.70
CA GLY A 342 8.31 -6.49 2.87
C GLY A 342 7.74 -7.09 1.58
N GLY A 343 7.11 -6.27 0.74
CA GLY A 343 6.65 -6.65 -0.58
C GLY A 343 7.76 -7.03 -1.57
N ALA A 344 9.00 -6.59 -1.34
CA ALA A 344 10.15 -6.99 -2.13
C ALA A 344 10.81 -8.28 -1.61
N LEU A 345 10.72 -8.57 -0.32
CA LEU A 345 11.44 -9.67 0.32
C LEU A 345 10.61 -10.96 0.47
N ILE A 346 9.32 -10.86 0.72
CA ILE A 346 8.46 -12.05 0.92
C ILE A 346 8.27 -12.87 -0.37
N PRO A 347 8.02 -12.29 -1.56
CA PRO A 347 7.83 -13.09 -2.79
C PRO A 347 9.03 -13.97 -3.15
N PRO A 348 10.30 -13.52 -3.09
CA PRO A 348 11.45 -14.39 -3.27
C PRO A 348 11.52 -15.57 -2.30
N LEU A 349 11.17 -15.35 -1.01
CA LEU A 349 11.11 -16.42 -0.01
C LEU A 349 10.02 -17.44 -0.35
N MET A 350 8.88 -16.99 -0.88
CA MET A 350 7.83 -17.89 -1.40
C MET A 350 8.33 -18.72 -2.59
N GLY A 351 9.07 -18.08 -3.50
CA GLY A 351 9.70 -18.76 -4.63
C GLY A 351 10.65 -19.87 -4.17
N LEU A 352 11.59 -19.56 -3.29
CA LEU A 352 12.53 -20.51 -2.72
C LEU A 352 11.81 -21.69 -2.04
N ALA A 353 10.82 -21.42 -1.22
CA ALA A 353 10.01 -22.46 -0.57
C ALA A 353 9.23 -23.32 -1.58
N SER A 354 8.70 -22.68 -2.63
CA SER A 354 7.97 -23.37 -3.70
C SER A 354 8.89 -24.27 -4.53
N ASP A 355 10.08 -23.81 -4.85
CA ASP A 355 11.03 -24.57 -5.70
C ASP A 355 11.64 -25.76 -4.95
N SER A 356 11.83 -25.63 -3.63
CA SER A 356 12.41 -26.71 -2.80
C SER A 356 11.38 -27.73 -2.31
N MET A 357 10.13 -27.30 -1.98
CA MET A 357 9.15 -28.14 -1.26
C MET A 357 7.76 -28.16 -1.93
N GLY A 358 7.60 -27.43 -3.04
CA GLY A 358 6.36 -27.35 -3.79
C GLY A 358 5.51 -26.12 -3.48
N VAL A 359 4.55 -25.83 -4.39
CA VAL A 359 3.76 -24.59 -4.41
C VAL A 359 2.98 -24.34 -3.12
N THR A 360 2.54 -25.37 -2.42
CA THR A 360 1.82 -25.25 -1.15
C THR A 360 2.73 -24.68 -0.05
N PHE A 361 4.01 -25.05 -0.01
CA PHE A 361 4.97 -24.49 0.95
C PHE A 361 5.32 -23.03 0.63
N GLY A 362 5.34 -22.64 -0.66
CA GLY A 362 5.42 -21.23 -1.04
C GLY A 362 4.27 -20.41 -0.45
N MET A 363 3.05 -20.92 -0.47
CA MET A 363 1.89 -20.31 0.20
C MET A 363 2.02 -20.33 1.74
N GLY A 364 2.68 -21.34 2.29
CA GLY A 364 2.98 -21.47 3.72
C GLY A 364 3.77 -20.30 4.31
N VAL A 365 4.60 -19.62 3.51
CA VAL A 365 5.29 -18.40 3.93
C VAL A 365 4.28 -17.31 4.30
N LEU A 366 3.19 -17.16 3.53
CA LEU A 366 2.13 -16.21 3.85
C LEU A 366 1.35 -16.60 5.12
N LEU A 367 1.18 -17.90 5.35
CA LEU A 367 0.55 -18.40 6.58
C LEU A 367 1.37 -18.02 7.82
N LEU A 368 2.70 -18.13 7.76
CA LEU A 368 3.58 -17.68 8.84
C LEU A 368 3.50 -16.17 9.08
N CYS A 369 3.45 -15.38 7.99
CA CYS A 369 3.22 -13.94 8.10
C CYS A 369 1.89 -13.62 8.79
N ALA A 370 0.79 -14.29 8.40
CA ALA A 370 -0.53 -14.13 8.98
C ALA A 370 -0.58 -14.59 10.46
N ALA A 371 0.15 -15.65 10.82
CA ALA A 371 0.28 -16.11 12.20
C ALA A 371 0.94 -15.04 13.09
N TYR A 372 1.98 -14.39 12.62
CA TYR A 372 2.58 -13.26 13.32
C TYR A 372 1.58 -12.13 13.56
N LEU A 373 0.82 -11.74 12.53
CA LEU A 373 -0.19 -10.69 12.64
C LEU A 373 -1.28 -11.05 13.66
N LEU A 374 -1.70 -12.31 13.71
CA LEU A 374 -2.64 -12.80 14.70
C LEU A 374 -2.08 -12.70 16.13
N ILE A 375 -0.85 -13.13 16.34
CA ILE A 375 -0.17 -13.05 17.66
C ILE A 375 -0.09 -11.59 18.12
N VAL A 376 0.36 -10.68 17.26
CA VAL A 376 0.47 -9.25 17.58
C VAL A 376 -0.90 -8.65 17.91
N SER A 377 -1.93 -8.94 17.12
CA SER A 377 -3.27 -8.43 17.37
C SER A 377 -3.83 -8.89 18.72
N TRP A 378 -3.57 -10.14 19.09
CA TRP A 378 -3.97 -10.68 20.37
C TRP A 378 -3.21 -10.04 21.58
N ILE A 379 -1.90 -9.82 21.44
CA ILE A 379 -1.09 -9.10 22.44
C ILE A 379 -1.65 -7.69 22.69
N ILE A 380 -2.02 -6.97 21.61
CA ILE A 380 -2.56 -5.61 21.70
C ILE A 380 -3.90 -5.59 22.45
N ILE A 381 -4.78 -6.56 22.22
CA ILE A 381 -6.06 -6.64 22.93
C ILE A 381 -5.84 -6.95 24.40
N ARG A 382 -4.97 -7.92 24.75
CA ARG A 382 -4.70 -8.27 26.15
C ARG A 382 -4.12 -7.09 26.95
N LYS A 383 -3.18 -6.32 26.38
CA LYS A 383 -2.61 -5.14 27.05
C LYS A 383 -3.61 -4.01 27.27
N ARG A 384 -4.71 -3.94 26.49
CA ARG A 384 -5.80 -2.98 26.72
C ARG A 384 -6.82 -3.45 27.75
N SER A 385 -6.88 -4.74 28.05
CA SER A 385 -7.83 -5.33 29.00
C SER A 385 -7.30 -5.30 30.44
N VAL A 386 -6.06 -4.91 30.66
CA VAL A 386 -5.48 -4.70 32.01
C VAL A 386 -5.57 -3.19 32.24
N PRO A 387 -6.39 -2.69 33.18
CA PRO A 387 -6.34 -1.29 33.63
C PRO A 387 -4.95 -1.02 34.22
N GLU A 388 -4.31 0.08 33.80
CA GLU A 388 -3.14 0.64 34.47
C GLU A 388 -3.53 1.24 35.82
#